data_648b83a8c2e2e2661f897c11150f2202
#
_entry.id   648b83a8c2e2e2661f897c11150f2202
#
_cell.length_a   1.000
_cell.length_b   1.000
_cell.length_c   1.000
_cell.angle_alpha   90.00
_cell.angle_beta   90.00
_cell.angle_gamma   90.00
#
_symmetry.space_group_name_H-M   'P 1'
#
loop_
_entity.id
_entity.type
_entity.pdbx_description
1 polymer ?
#
loop_
_entity_poly.entity_id
_entity_poly.type
_entity_poly.pdbx_seq_one_letter_code
_entity_poly.pdbx_strand_id
1 'polypeptide(L)'
;MLLVSLVSCALALAQSPSALGPPPRLFAVRLSTGPAWDTAKPPNDQTGMKEHSANIARLRREGTLVLGARFGELGLLVLRVPDEAAARAQLAPDPAIASGVFKVQIDVFSPFAHGTTEWLTTPEAVILRAYLDAFNRHEPDAIAALLSPKVKWYSLDADKLVADGDGRDALRTWLTGYFKSLPDVRSDFVTIEQTGAFLSVRERAGWTTKDGTRLSQQSHAVYEVRDGLIERVWYFPSVRDPAAATR
;
A
#
# COMPACT_ATOMS: atom_id res chain seq x y z
N MET A 1 4.44 65.07 16.75
CA MET A 1 5.30 64.01 17.30
C MET A 1 5.13 62.75 16.45
N LEU A 2 6.06 62.53 15.53
CA LEU A 2 6.04 61.38 14.59
C LEU A 2 6.57 60.15 15.30
N LEU A 3 5.81 59.07 15.25
CA LEU A 3 6.30 57.72 15.58
C LEU A 3 6.58 56.97 14.29
N VAL A 4 7.85 56.74 14.02
CA VAL A 4 8.34 55.93 12.89
C VAL A 4 8.27 54.46 13.33
N SER A 5 7.41 53.67 12.65
CA SER A 5 7.35 52.23 12.82
C SER A 5 8.40 51.57 11.91
N LEU A 6 9.39 50.94 12.52
CA LEU A 6 10.39 50.11 11.85
C LEU A 6 9.74 48.77 11.49
N VAL A 7 9.55 48.59 10.17
CA VAL A 7 9.20 47.29 9.61
C VAL A 7 10.50 46.46 9.52
N SER A 8 10.67 45.49 10.40
CA SER A 8 11.73 44.49 10.26
C SER A 8 11.38 43.53 9.13
N CYS A 9 12.07 43.65 8.02
CA CYS A 9 12.03 42.69 6.94
C CYS A 9 12.86 41.49 7.31
N ALA A 10 12.20 40.40 7.78
CA ALA A 10 12.84 39.12 7.98
C ALA A 10 13.18 38.53 6.62
N LEU A 11 14.48 38.48 6.27
CA LEU A 11 14.97 37.67 5.16
C LEU A 11 14.70 36.21 5.49
N ALA A 12 13.71 35.62 4.86
CA ALA A 12 13.58 34.17 4.77
C ALA A 12 14.76 33.62 3.96
N LEU A 13 15.75 33.05 4.62
CA LEU A 13 16.77 32.24 3.97
C LEU A 13 16.06 31.08 3.27
N ALA A 14 15.95 31.17 1.95
CA ALA A 14 15.56 30.06 1.11
C ALA A 14 16.58 28.95 1.34
N GLN A 15 16.18 27.92 2.09
CA GLN A 15 16.95 26.69 2.20
C GLN A 15 17.02 26.09 0.79
N SER A 16 18.22 26.10 0.21
CA SER A 16 18.49 25.36 -1.02
C SER A 16 17.99 23.91 -0.83
N PRO A 17 17.29 23.31 -1.79
CA PRO A 17 16.91 21.93 -1.68
C PRO A 17 18.18 21.13 -1.48
N SER A 18 18.32 20.48 -0.31
CA SER A 18 19.36 19.51 -0.05
C SER A 18 19.40 18.56 -1.24
N ALA A 19 20.58 18.33 -1.78
CA ALA A 19 20.82 17.36 -2.84
C ALA A 19 20.43 15.96 -2.32
N LEU A 20 19.14 15.68 -2.28
CA LEU A 20 18.64 14.32 -2.17
C LEU A 20 19.17 13.61 -3.42
N GLY A 21 19.95 12.57 -3.22
CA GLY A 21 20.39 11.71 -4.31
C GLY A 21 19.20 11.29 -5.19
N PRO A 22 19.43 10.70 -6.35
CA PRO A 22 18.35 10.27 -7.23
C PRO A 22 17.35 9.44 -6.44
N PRO A 23 16.03 9.59 -6.70
CA PRO A 23 15.01 8.86 -5.97
C PRO A 23 15.27 7.35 -6.09
N PRO A 24 15.08 6.58 -5.01
CA PRO A 24 15.33 5.15 -5.03
C PRO A 24 14.46 4.46 -6.09
N ARG A 25 15.08 3.57 -6.86
CA ARG A 25 14.45 2.75 -7.89
C ARG A 25 14.28 1.33 -7.38
N LEU A 26 13.50 0.55 -8.09
CA LEU A 26 13.36 -0.88 -7.80
C LEU A 26 14.22 -1.69 -8.77
N PHE A 27 14.89 -2.70 -8.22
CA PHE A 27 15.70 -3.65 -8.98
C PHE A 27 15.26 -5.07 -8.64
N ALA A 28 14.96 -5.87 -9.66
CA ALA A 28 14.74 -7.30 -9.52
C ALA A 28 16.09 -8.01 -9.53
N VAL A 29 16.33 -8.78 -8.49
CA VAL A 29 17.47 -9.69 -8.36
C VAL A 29 16.98 -11.10 -8.54
N ARG A 30 17.32 -11.72 -9.65
CA ARG A 30 17.04 -13.14 -9.92
C ARG A 30 18.20 -13.98 -9.40
N LEU A 31 17.88 -14.94 -8.54
CA LEU A 31 18.80 -15.95 -8.04
C LEU A 31 18.53 -17.27 -8.74
N SER A 32 19.54 -17.88 -9.31
CA SER A 32 19.51 -19.24 -9.86
C SER A 32 20.65 -20.06 -9.27
N THR A 33 20.56 -21.37 -9.35
CA THR A 33 21.65 -22.26 -8.93
C THR A 33 22.95 -21.93 -9.67
N GLY A 34 24.02 -21.81 -8.93
CA GLY A 34 25.36 -21.52 -9.43
C GLY A 34 26.23 -22.75 -9.56
N PRO A 35 27.48 -22.59 -9.99
CA PRO A 35 28.42 -23.71 -10.20
C PRO A 35 28.81 -24.41 -8.90
N ALA A 36 28.68 -23.75 -7.76
CA ALA A 36 28.98 -24.34 -6.44
C ALA A 36 27.72 -24.95 -5.75
N TRP A 37 26.59 -25.00 -6.47
CA TRP A 37 25.41 -25.68 -5.94
C TRP A 37 25.64 -27.17 -5.89
N ASP A 38 25.50 -27.77 -4.72
CA ASP A 38 25.65 -29.20 -4.49
C ASP A 38 24.29 -29.89 -4.66
N THR A 39 24.12 -30.64 -5.75
CA THR A 39 22.88 -31.35 -6.06
C THR A 39 22.58 -32.51 -5.12
N ALA A 40 23.55 -32.96 -4.35
CA ALA A 40 23.38 -34.02 -3.36
C ALA A 40 22.86 -33.49 -2.02
N LYS A 41 22.81 -32.16 -1.82
CA LYS A 41 22.33 -31.53 -0.58
C LYS A 41 20.98 -30.86 -0.79
N PRO A 42 20.11 -30.89 0.23
CA PRO A 42 18.91 -30.08 0.22
C PRO A 42 19.25 -28.58 0.20
N PRO A 43 18.33 -27.72 -0.28
CA PRO A 43 18.56 -26.28 -0.43
C PRO A 43 19.06 -25.58 0.85
N ASN A 44 18.54 -25.97 2.01
CA ASN A 44 18.89 -25.34 3.27
C ASN A 44 20.29 -25.75 3.80
N ASP A 45 20.87 -26.83 3.27
CA ASP A 45 22.18 -27.38 3.67
C ASP A 45 23.30 -26.95 2.71
N GLN A 46 22.97 -26.10 1.74
CA GLN A 46 23.98 -25.52 0.85
C GLN A 46 24.94 -24.58 1.62
N THR A 47 26.17 -24.51 1.17
CA THR A 47 27.19 -23.65 1.78
C THR A 47 26.73 -22.18 1.80
N GLY A 48 26.80 -21.52 2.96
CA GLY A 48 26.46 -20.11 3.12
C GLY A 48 24.95 -19.81 3.20
N MET A 49 24.07 -20.80 3.22
CA MET A 49 22.62 -20.57 3.25
C MET A 49 22.11 -19.94 4.55
N LYS A 50 22.73 -20.24 5.69
CA LYS A 50 22.40 -19.60 6.97
C LYS A 50 22.70 -18.09 6.92
N GLU A 51 23.86 -17.75 6.42
CA GLU A 51 24.31 -16.36 6.27
C GLU A 51 23.51 -15.64 5.18
N HIS A 52 23.17 -16.33 4.07
CA HIS A 52 22.25 -15.83 3.06
C HIS A 52 20.90 -15.44 3.69
N SER A 53 20.31 -16.32 4.47
CA SER A 53 19.06 -16.04 5.17
C SER A 53 19.17 -14.86 6.13
N ALA A 54 20.32 -14.74 6.82
CA ALA A 54 20.60 -13.62 7.71
C ALA A 54 20.73 -12.29 6.92
N ASN A 55 21.36 -12.32 5.75
CA ASN A 55 21.48 -11.14 4.87
C ASN A 55 20.09 -10.71 4.36
N ILE A 56 19.25 -11.63 3.91
CA ILE A 56 17.86 -11.35 3.51
C ILE A 56 17.08 -10.72 4.67
N ALA A 57 17.23 -11.25 5.89
CA ALA A 57 16.60 -10.69 7.08
C ALA A 57 17.12 -9.26 7.40
N ARG A 58 18.40 -8.98 7.19
CA ARG A 58 18.98 -7.65 7.31
C ARG A 58 18.35 -6.68 6.31
N LEU A 59 18.34 -7.03 5.02
CA LEU A 59 17.78 -6.21 3.95
C LEU A 59 16.30 -5.87 4.20
N ARG A 60 15.56 -6.84 4.77
CA ARG A 60 14.17 -6.63 5.18
C ARG A 60 14.04 -5.62 6.32
N ARG A 61 14.85 -5.74 7.37
CA ARG A 61 14.83 -4.80 8.51
C ARG A 61 15.21 -3.37 8.10
N GLU A 62 16.14 -3.24 7.16
CA GLU A 62 16.60 -1.94 6.64
C GLU A 62 15.63 -1.32 5.64
N GLY A 63 14.54 -2.01 5.26
CA GLY A 63 13.59 -1.54 4.27
C GLY A 63 14.12 -1.54 2.83
N THR A 64 15.31 -2.11 2.62
CA THR A 64 15.91 -2.28 1.29
C THR A 64 15.22 -3.37 0.49
N LEU A 65 14.84 -4.49 1.14
CA LEU A 65 14.07 -5.55 0.51
C LEU A 65 12.57 -5.19 0.50
N VAL A 66 12.01 -5.03 -0.69
CA VAL A 66 10.57 -4.75 -0.92
C VAL A 66 9.77 -6.03 -1.05
N LEU A 67 10.32 -7.03 -1.76
CA LEU A 67 9.69 -8.32 -2.02
C LEU A 67 10.76 -9.41 -2.09
N GLY A 68 10.49 -10.54 -1.46
CA GLY A 68 11.22 -11.79 -1.64
C GLY A 68 10.25 -12.89 -2.05
N ALA A 69 10.55 -13.64 -3.10
CA ALA A 69 9.69 -14.70 -3.61
C ALA A 69 10.52 -15.86 -4.19
N ARG A 70 9.88 -17.03 -4.26
CA ARG A 70 10.33 -18.13 -5.12
C ARG A 70 9.33 -18.33 -6.25
N PHE A 71 9.85 -18.61 -7.44
CA PHE A 71 9.04 -18.98 -8.61
C PHE A 71 9.76 -20.09 -9.38
N GLY A 72 9.18 -21.29 -9.37
CA GLY A 72 9.88 -22.48 -9.81
C GLY A 72 11.18 -22.69 -9.01
N GLU A 73 12.26 -22.94 -9.72
CA GLU A 73 13.62 -23.14 -9.16
C GLU A 73 14.39 -21.83 -8.94
N LEU A 74 13.75 -20.68 -9.12
CA LEU A 74 14.39 -19.38 -9.04
C LEU A 74 13.99 -18.65 -7.75
N GLY A 75 14.91 -17.86 -7.23
CA GLY A 75 14.64 -16.83 -6.22
C GLY A 75 14.47 -15.46 -6.88
N LEU A 76 13.60 -14.64 -6.32
CA LEU A 76 13.43 -13.24 -6.66
C LEU A 76 13.57 -12.38 -5.41
N LEU A 77 14.41 -11.35 -5.48
CA LEU A 77 14.41 -10.25 -4.53
C LEU A 77 14.11 -8.97 -5.29
N VAL A 78 13.24 -8.12 -4.79
CA VAL A 78 13.05 -6.76 -5.29
C VAL A 78 13.65 -5.81 -4.27
N LEU A 79 14.69 -5.09 -4.67
CA LEU A 79 15.42 -4.16 -3.83
C LEU A 79 15.08 -2.71 -4.18
N ARG A 80 14.96 -1.88 -3.17
CA ARG A 80 14.79 -0.42 -3.30
C ARG A 80 16.13 0.25 -3.05
N VAL A 81 16.81 0.63 -4.11
CA VAL A 81 18.15 1.24 -4.09
C VAL A 81 18.27 2.29 -5.21
N PRO A 82 19.25 3.20 -5.13
CA PRO A 82 19.39 4.26 -6.13
C PRO A 82 19.76 3.74 -7.53
N ASP A 83 20.60 2.72 -7.61
CA ASP A 83 21.13 2.17 -8.86
C ASP A 83 21.54 0.68 -8.74
N GLU A 84 21.96 0.08 -9.84
CA GLU A 84 22.39 -1.31 -9.90
C GLU A 84 23.66 -1.56 -9.08
N ALA A 85 24.58 -0.59 -9.02
CA ALA A 85 25.82 -0.73 -8.23
C ALA A 85 25.50 -0.85 -6.74
N ALA A 86 24.53 -0.07 -6.27
CA ALA A 86 24.01 -0.17 -4.91
C ALA A 86 23.32 -1.51 -4.66
N ALA A 87 22.55 -2.04 -5.64
CA ALA A 87 21.97 -3.38 -5.52
C ALA A 87 23.05 -4.46 -5.37
N ARG A 88 24.10 -4.40 -6.19
CA ARG A 88 25.24 -5.32 -6.10
C ARG A 88 25.96 -5.20 -4.76
N ALA A 89 26.16 -3.98 -4.26
CA ALA A 89 26.80 -3.73 -2.96
C ALA A 89 26.03 -4.36 -1.79
N GLN A 90 24.68 -4.35 -1.85
CA GLN A 90 23.83 -4.99 -0.85
C GLN A 90 23.95 -6.52 -0.82
N LEU A 91 24.30 -7.12 -1.96
CA LEU A 91 24.43 -8.56 -2.12
C LEU A 91 25.87 -9.07 -1.92
N ALA A 92 26.86 -8.19 -2.05
CA ALA A 92 28.27 -8.55 -1.96
C ALA A 92 28.68 -9.26 -0.63
N PRO A 93 28.11 -8.93 0.54
CA PRO A 93 28.40 -9.63 1.78
C PRO A 93 27.77 -11.02 1.90
N ASP A 94 26.99 -11.45 0.92
CA ASP A 94 26.26 -12.71 0.97
C ASP A 94 27.15 -13.90 0.60
N PRO A 95 27.47 -14.83 1.53
CA PRO A 95 28.42 -15.91 1.26
C PRO A 95 27.91 -16.91 0.23
N ALA A 96 26.59 -17.14 0.12
CA ALA A 96 26.05 -18.06 -0.88
C ALA A 96 26.17 -17.49 -2.30
N ILE A 97 26.16 -16.15 -2.44
CA ILE A 97 26.43 -15.47 -3.70
C ILE A 97 27.95 -15.43 -3.96
N ALA A 98 28.72 -15.02 -2.97
CA ALA A 98 30.19 -14.89 -3.10
C ALA A 98 30.87 -16.21 -3.42
N SER A 99 30.39 -17.34 -2.88
CA SER A 99 30.92 -18.68 -3.14
C SER A 99 30.42 -19.29 -4.45
N GLY A 100 29.47 -18.65 -5.13
CA GLY A 100 28.90 -19.16 -6.38
C GLY A 100 27.83 -20.26 -6.20
N VAL A 101 27.29 -20.43 -5.00
CA VAL A 101 26.09 -21.26 -4.77
C VAL A 101 24.90 -20.68 -5.52
N PHE A 102 24.77 -19.33 -5.54
CA PHE A 102 23.82 -18.64 -6.39
C PHE A 102 24.51 -17.81 -7.48
N LYS A 103 23.93 -17.85 -8.67
CA LYS A 103 24.13 -16.84 -9.71
C LYS A 103 23.11 -15.73 -9.54
N VAL A 104 23.57 -14.50 -9.77
CA VAL A 104 22.76 -13.29 -9.63
C VAL A 104 22.63 -12.60 -10.99
N GLN A 105 21.40 -12.28 -11.35
CA GLN A 105 21.09 -11.32 -12.42
C GLN A 105 20.28 -10.17 -11.82
N ILE A 106 20.64 -8.94 -12.19
CA ILE A 106 19.96 -7.73 -11.68
C ILE A 106 19.42 -6.97 -12.88
N ASP A 107 18.14 -6.63 -12.82
CA ASP A 107 17.44 -5.85 -13.84
C ASP A 107 16.62 -4.74 -13.18
N VAL A 108 16.36 -3.64 -13.91
CA VAL A 108 15.43 -2.61 -13.44
C VAL A 108 14.04 -3.23 -13.32
N PHE A 109 13.41 -3.07 -12.16
CA PHE A 109 12.06 -3.53 -11.92
C PHE A 109 11.08 -2.36 -12.00
N SER A 110 10.24 -2.37 -13.02
CA SER A 110 9.24 -1.33 -13.29
C SER A 110 7.85 -1.95 -13.26
N PRO A 111 7.19 -2.03 -12.09
CA PRO A 111 5.83 -2.56 -12.02
C PRO A 111 4.90 -1.62 -12.79
N PHE A 112 4.17 -2.15 -13.76
CA PHE A 112 3.16 -1.41 -14.53
C PHE A 112 1.74 -1.62 -14.02
N ALA A 113 1.54 -2.61 -13.16
CA ALA A 113 0.30 -2.87 -12.45
C ALA A 113 0.61 -3.52 -11.11
N HIS A 114 -0.13 -3.15 -10.10
CA HIS A 114 -0.18 -3.85 -8.82
C HIS A 114 -1.65 -4.13 -8.53
N GLY A 115 -1.96 -5.39 -8.31
CA GLY A 115 -3.25 -5.77 -7.75
C GLY A 115 -3.36 -5.26 -6.31
N THR A 116 -4.58 -5.04 -5.86
CA THR A 116 -4.87 -4.88 -4.45
C THR A 116 -4.50 -6.19 -3.75
N THR A 117 -3.79 -6.09 -2.71
CA THR A 117 -3.48 -7.01 -1.59
C THR A 117 -4.18 -8.38 -1.60
N GLU A 118 -4.03 -9.15 -2.66
CA GLU A 118 -4.45 -10.56 -2.71
C GLU A 118 -3.74 -11.44 -1.65
N TRP A 119 -2.70 -10.91 -1.03
CA TRP A 119 -1.91 -11.58 0.01
C TRP A 119 -2.56 -11.57 1.40
N LEU A 120 -3.47 -10.64 1.69
CA LEU A 120 -4.18 -10.66 2.97
C LEU A 120 -5.33 -11.67 2.90
N THR A 121 -5.08 -12.84 3.45
CA THR A 121 -6.06 -13.95 3.55
C THR A 121 -6.65 -14.08 4.95
N THR A 122 -6.44 -13.09 5.81
CA THR A 122 -7.02 -13.06 7.15
C THR A 122 -8.54 -12.97 7.08
N PRO A 123 -9.26 -13.50 8.07
CA PRO A 123 -10.72 -13.41 8.12
C PRO A 123 -11.22 -11.96 7.97
N GLU A 124 -10.56 -11.01 8.61
CA GLU A 124 -10.90 -9.59 8.55
C GLU A 124 -10.72 -9.01 7.15
N ALA A 125 -9.62 -9.35 6.46
CA ALA A 125 -9.36 -8.90 5.09
C ALA A 125 -10.36 -9.50 4.09
N VAL A 126 -10.83 -10.73 4.32
CA VAL A 126 -11.88 -11.35 3.51
C VAL A 126 -13.19 -10.56 3.64
N ILE A 127 -13.57 -10.16 4.85
CA ILE A 127 -14.76 -9.33 5.09
C ILE A 127 -14.62 -7.98 4.36
N LEU A 128 -13.47 -7.34 4.46
CA LEU A 128 -13.25 -6.04 3.82
C LEU A 128 -13.28 -6.12 2.28
N ARG A 129 -12.79 -7.23 1.70
CA ARG A 129 -12.94 -7.47 0.25
C ARG A 129 -14.39 -7.68 -0.15
N ALA A 130 -15.12 -8.50 0.61
CA ALA A 130 -16.54 -8.71 0.35
C ALA A 130 -17.33 -7.39 0.41
N TYR A 131 -16.96 -6.49 1.34
CA TYR A 131 -17.50 -5.13 1.40
C TYR A 131 -17.21 -4.35 0.11
N LEU A 132 -15.94 -4.30 -0.35
CA LEU A 132 -15.55 -3.61 -1.58
C LEU A 132 -16.26 -4.18 -2.81
N ASP A 133 -16.37 -5.50 -2.91
CA ASP A 133 -17.06 -6.18 -4.00
C ASP A 133 -18.55 -5.83 -4.03
N ALA A 134 -19.23 -5.84 -2.88
CA ALA A 134 -20.62 -5.44 -2.75
C ALA A 134 -20.83 -3.95 -3.05
N PHE A 135 -19.89 -3.08 -2.63
CA PHE A 135 -19.89 -1.66 -2.98
C PHE A 135 -19.82 -1.47 -4.50
N ASN A 136 -18.91 -2.16 -5.16
CA ASN A 136 -18.71 -2.08 -6.62
C ASN A 136 -19.89 -2.69 -7.42
N ARG A 137 -20.70 -3.56 -6.82
CA ARG A 137 -21.95 -4.04 -7.41
C ARG A 137 -23.15 -3.19 -7.05
N HIS A 138 -22.99 -2.15 -6.20
CA HIS A 138 -24.05 -1.28 -5.69
C HIS A 138 -25.13 -2.07 -4.94
N GLU A 139 -24.72 -2.98 -4.07
CA GLU A 139 -25.60 -3.88 -3.30
C GLU A 139 -25.67 -3.45 -1.83
N PRO A 140 -26.52 -2.46 -1.45
CA PRO A 140 -26.55 -1.94 -0.08
C PRO A 140 -26.98 -3.00 0.95
N ASP A 141 -27.80 -3.99 0.57
CA ASP A 141 -28.20 -5.08 1.46
C ASP A 141 -27.03 -6.05 1.72
N ALA A 142 -26.23 -6.36 0.70
CA ALA A 142 -25.03 -7.17 0.84
C ALA A 142 -23.96 -6.47 1.70
N ILE A 143 -23.79 -5.16 1.53
CA ILE A 143 -22.93 -4.35 2.41
C ILE A 143 -23.47 -4.41 3.84
N ALA A 144 -24.75 -4.18 4.06
CA ALA A 144 -25.37 -4.19 5.37
C ALA A 144 -25.15 -5.52 6.10
N ALA A 145 -25.18 -6.65 5.40
CA ALA A 145 -24.92 -7.97 5.97
C ALA A 145 -23.50 -8.12 6.56
N LEU A 146 -22.54 -7.34 6.08
CA LEU A 146 -21.14 -7.31 6.58
C LEU A 146 -20.92 -6.33 7.72
N LEU A 147 -21.92 -5.54 8.09
CA LEU A 147 -21.84 -4.52 9.14
C LEU A 147 -22.43 -5.03 10.45
N SER A 148 -21.82 -4.66 11.56
CA SER A 148 -22.42 -4.83 12.89
C SER A 148 -23.75 -4.10 12.97
N PRO A 149 -24.75 -4.61 13.73
CA PRO A 149 -25.99 -3.87 13.97
C PRO A 149 -25.79 -2.47 14.56
N LYS A 150 -24.69 -2.29 15.33
CA LYS A 150 -24.33 -1.04 16.00
C LYS A 150 -23.10 -0.37 15.34
N VAL A 151 -22.84 -0.64 14.06
CA VAL A 151 -21.71 -0.08 13.35
C VAL A 151 -21.68 1.44 13.47
N LYS A 152 -20.48 1.98 13.66
CA LYS A 152 -20.24 3.42 13.72
C LYS A 152 -19.38 3.84 12.53
N TRP A 153 -19.81 4.87 11.84
CA TRP A 153 -19.08 5.46 10.73
C TRP A 153 -18.70 6.89 11.06
N TYR A 154 -17.42 7.19 10.93
CA TYR A 154 -16.88 8.48 11.30
C TYR A 154 -16.11 9.10 10.12
N SER A 155 -16.22 10.41 9.97
CA SER A 155 -15.33 11.21 9.13
C SER A 155 -14.55 12.19 9.97
N LEU A 156 -13.31 12.44 9.59
CA LEU A 156 -12.51 13.50 10.14
C LEU A 156 -12.75 14.78 9.32
N ASP A 157 -13.40 15.78 9.94
CA ASP A 157 -13.61 17.10 9.36
C ASP A 157 -12.76 18.13 10.12
N ALA A 158 -11.69 18.59 9.46
CA ALA A 158 -10.63 19.39 10.06
C ALA A 158 -10.01 18.68 11.28
N ASP A 159 -10.29 19.14 12.49
CA ASP A 159 -9.82 18.61 13.77
C ASP A 159 -10.90 17.83 14.55
N LYS A 160 -12.08 17.62 13.92
CA LYS A 160 -13.24 17.00 14.56
C LYS A 160 -13.57 15.66 13.98
N LEU A 161 -13.88 14.72 14.86
CA LEU A 161 -14.46 13.45 14.49
C LEU A 161 -15.98 13.60 14.42
N VAL A 162 -16.55 13.45 13.23
CA VAL A 162 -17.99 13.56 12.98
C VAL A 162 -18.56 12.15 12.78
N ALA A 163 -19.67 11.85 13.44
CA ALA A 163 -20.39 10.61 13.21
C ALA A 163 -21.32 10.78 12.00
N ASP A 164 -20.96 10.16 10.86
CA ASP A 164 -21.75 10.22 9.61
C ASP A 164 -22.87 9.17 9.57
N GLY A 165 -22.72 8.08 10.32
CA GLY A 165 -23.69 6.99 10.36
C GLY A 165 -23.64 6.27 11.70
N ASP A 166 -24.83 5.96 12.22
CA ASP A 166 -25.04 5.23 13.45
C ASP A 166 -26.00 4.07 13.20
N GLY A 167 -25.41 2.89 13.16
CA GLY A 167 -26.11 1.64 12.95
C GLY A 167 -26.28 1.23 11.48
N ARG A 168 -26.42 -0.07 11.30
CA ARG A 168 -26.50 -0.77 10.01
C ARG A 168 -27.59 -0.22 9.09
N ASP A 169 -28.80 -0.03 9.61
CA ASP A 169 -29.96 0.36 8.79
C ASP A 169 -29.85 1.80 8.28
N ALA A 170 -29.27 2.70 9.09
CA ALA A 170 -29.00 4.07 8.68
C ALA A 170 -27.97 4.10 7.54
N LEU A 171 -26.90 3.34 7.64
CA LEU A 171 -25.88 3.22 6.59
C LEU A 171 -26.43 2.58 5.32
N ARG A 172 -27.25 1.53 5.43
CA ARG A 172 -27.91 0.91 4.30
C ARG A 172 -28.79 1.91 3.54
N THR A 173 -29.58 2.70 4.26
CA THR A 173 -30.44 3.74 3.67
C THR A 173 -29.60 4.81 2.96
N TRP A 174 -28.53 5.28 3.61
CA TRP A 174 -27.59 6.24 3.04
C TRP A 174 -26.96 5.71 1.75
N LEU A 175 -26.41 4.47 1.77
CA LEU A 175 -25.81 3.82 0.60
C LEU A 175 -26.79 3.69 -0.57
N THR A 176 -28.05 3.37 -0.29
CA THR A 176 -29.09 3.31 -1.32
C THR A 176 -29.27 4.66 -2.03
N GLY A 177 -29.27 5.76 -1.29
CA GLY A 177 -29.30 7.12 -1.85
C GLY A 177 -28.04 7.47 -2.59
N TYR A 178 -26.87 7.12 -2.03
CA TYR A 178 -25.57 7.38 -2.61
C TYR A 178 -25.40 6.73 -3.99
N PHE A 179 -25.70 5.44 -4.13
CA PHE A 179 -25.63 4.74 -5.42
C PHE A 179 -26.64 5.26 -6.47
N LYS A 180 -27.79 5.76 -6.03
CA LYS A 180 -28.72 6.45 -6.95
C LYS A 180 -28.15 7.77 -7.46
N SER A 181 -27.41 8.49 -6.62
CA SER A 181 -26.80 9.78 -7.00
C SER A 181 -25.53 9.62 -7.84
N LEU A 182 -24.80 8.51 -7.67
CA LEU A 182 -23.57 8.18 -8.37
C LEU A 182 -23.64 6.76 -8.97
N PRO A 183 -24.38 6.56 -10.07
CA PRO A 183 -24.73 5.23 -10.56
C PRO A 183 -23.53 4.46 -11.18
N ASP A 184 -22.41 5.11 -11.44
CA ASP A 184 -21.19 4.50 -11.97
C ASP A 184 -20.01 4.56 -11.00
N VAL A 185 -20.25 4.92 -9.74
CA VAL A 185 -19.17 4.98 -8.75
C VAL A 185 -18.53 3.60 -8.57
N ARG A 186 -17.20 3.59 -8.54
CA ARG A 186 -16.41 2.41 -8.23
C ARG A 186 -15.32 2.80 -7.25
N SER A 187 -14.95 1.86 -6.41
CA SER A 187 -13.87 2.02 -5.45
C SER A 187 -12.84 0.90 -5.60
N ASP A 188 -11.62 1.19 -5.20
CA ASP A 188 -10.51 0.26 -5.17
C ASP A 188 -9.63 0.53 -3.94
N PHE A 189 -9.17 -0.53 -3.27
CA PHE A 189 -8.21 -0.42 -2.18
C PHE A 189 -6.78 -0.50 -2.76
N VAL A 190 -6.15 0.65 -2.91
CA VAL A 190 -4.79 0.76 -3.47
C VAL A 190 -3.75 0.12 -2.57
N THR A 191 -3.93 0.25 -1.25
CA THR A 191 -3.11 -0.42 -0.23
C THR A 191 -4.00 -0.86 0.92
N ILE A 192 -3.66 -2.01 1.54
CA ILE A 192 -4.25 -2.46 2.81
C ILE A 192 -3.11 -2.90 3.72
N GLU A 193 -3.15 -2.44 4.96
CA GLU A 193 -2.26 -2.87 6.04
C GLU A 193 -3.12 -3.32 7.21
N GLN A 194 -2.74 -4.43 7.85
CA GLN A 194 -3.51 -4.97 8.98
C GLN A 194 -2.70 -5.01 10.26
N THR A 195 -3.33 -4.60 11.35
CA THR A 195 -2.83 -4.75 12.71
C THR A 195 -3.96 -5.26 13.60
N GLY A 196 -3.97 -6.58 13.87
CA GLY A 196 -5.05 -7.23 14.60
C GLY A 196 -6.39 -7.05 13.88
N ALA A 197 -7.39 -6.51 14.60
CA ALA A 197 -8.73 -6.26 14.07
C ALA A 197 -8.82 -5.02 13.16
N PHE A 198 -7.76 -4.24 13.03
CA PHE A 198 -7.77 -2.98 12.28
C PHE A 198 -7.11 -3.13 10.91
N LEU A 199 -7.80 -2.67 9.86
CA LEU A 199 -7.29 -2.62 8.49
C LEU A 199 -7.24 -1.16 8.05
N SER A 200 -6.02 -0.66 7.82
CA SER A 200 -5.77 0.67 7.27
C SER A 200 -5.72 0.57 5.76
N VAL A 201 -6.55 1.33 5.06
CA VAL A 201 -6.63 1.31 3.60
C VAL A 201 -6.36 2.68 3.01
N ARG A 202 -5.76 2.70 1.84
CA ARG A 202 -5.82 3.83 0.92
C ARG A 202 -6.81 3.48 -0.18
N GLU A 203 -7.95 4.12 -0.14
CA GLU A 203 -9.04 3.92 -1.07
C GLU A 203 -8.97 4.94 -2.19
N ARG A 204 -9.28 4.50 -3.42
CA ARG A 204 -9.54 5.36 -4.57
C ARG A 204 -10.96 5.13 -5.03
N ALA A 205 -11.76 6.19 -5.05
CA ALA A 205 -13.10 6.17 -5.63
C ALA A 205 -13.14 7.02 -6.90
N GLY A 206 -13.88 6.55 -7.90
CA GLY A 206 -14.06 7.26 -9.16
C GLY A 206 -15.51 7.20 -9.64
N TRP A 207 -15.97 8.29 -10.26
CA TRP A 207 -17.33 8.43 -10.80
C TRP A 207 -17.36 9.41 -11.97
N THR A 208 -18.47 9.45 -12.71
CA THR A 208 -18.72 10.43 -13.76
C THR A 208 -19.76 11.44 -13.29
N THR A 209 -19.46 12.71 -13.46
CA THR A 209 -20.40 13.80 -13.16
C THR A 209 -21.49 13.88 -14.22
N LYS A 210 -22.55 14.66 -13.96
CA LYS A 210 -23.69 14.80 -14.89
C LYS A 210 -23.31 15.42 -16.24
N ASP A 211 -22.24 16.19 -16.29
CA ASP A 211 -21.66 16.78 -17.51
C ASP A 211 -20.69 15.85 -18.24
N GLY A 212 -20.55 14.59 -17.79
CA GLY A 212 -19.68 13.59 -18.41
C GLY A 212 -18.21 13.64 -17.97
N THR A 213 -17.84 14.52 -17.03
CA THR A 213 -16.47 14.62 -16.54
C THR A 213 -16.15 13.42 -15.62
N ARG A 214 -15.08 12.68 -15.90
CA ARG A 214 -14.59 11.62 -15.01
C ARG A 214 -13.80 12.22 -13.87
N LEU A 215 -14.19 11.92 -12.66
CA LEU A 215 -13.52 12.36 -11.44
C LEU A 215 -13.02 11.15 -10.65
N SER A 216 -11.93 11.35 -9.90
CA SER A 216 -11.53 10.42 -8.85
C SER A 216 -10.94 11.16 -7.65
N GLN A 217 -10.97 10.47 -6.52
CA GLN A 217 -10.37 10.94 -5.27
C GLN A 217 -9.76 9.76 -4.52
N GLN A 218 -8.79 10.09 -3.67
CA GLN A 218 -8.19 9.15 -2.74
C GLN A 218 -8.45 9.60 -1.31
N SER A 219 -8.68 8.64 -0.43
CA SER A 219 -8.79 8.84 1.00
C SER A 219 -8.06 7.74 1.77
N HIS A 220 -7.69 8.02 2.99
CA HIS A 220 -7.33 6.98 3.93
C HIS A 220 -8.56 6.62 4.77
N ALA A 221 -8.70 5.33 5.07
CA ALA A 221 -9.70 4.85 6.00
C ALA A 221 -9.14 3.75 6.88
N VAL A 222 -9.69 3.62 8.08
CA VAL A 222 -9.41 2.51 8.99
C VAL A 222 -10.72 1.78 9.25
N TYR A 223 -10.71 0.48 9.04
CA TYR A 223 -11.83 -0.42 9.32
C TYR A 223 -11.48 -1.28 10.51
N GLU A 224 -12.36 -1.36 11.47
CA GLU A 224 -12.29 -2.33 12.56
C GLU A 224 -13.25 -3.48 12.26
N VAL A 225 -12.69 -4.69 12.14
CA VAL A 225 -13.45 -5.91 11.89
C VAL A 225 -13.32 -6.83 13.08
N ARG A 226 -14.45 -7.21 13.68
CA ARG A 226 -14.52 -8.16 14.80
C ARG A 226 -15.64 -9.15 14.57
N ASP A 227 -15.42 -10.38 14.95
CA ASP A 227 -16.41 -11.45 14.88
C ASP A 227 -17.07 -11.58 13.48
N GLY A 228 -16.28 -11.32 12.43
CA GLY A 228 -16.73 -11.39 11.04
C GLY A 228 -17.58 -10.20 10.57
N LEU A 229 -17.65 -9.10 11.32
CA LEU A 229 -18.43 -7.92 10.99
C LEU A 229 -17.58 -6.65 11.12
N ILE A 230 -17.88 -5.66 10.28
CA ILE A 230 -17.31 -4.31 10.39
C ILE A 230 -18.02 -3.57 11.52
N GLU A 231 -17.26 -3.23 12.57
CA GLU A 231 -17.77 -2.57 13.78
C GLU A 231 -17.66 -1.05 13.72
N ARG A 232 -16.53 -0.55 13.21
CA ARG A 232 -16.24 0.89 13.10
C ARG A 232 -15.45 1.20 11.84
N VAL A 233 -15.70 2.38 11.31
CA VAL A 233 -14.95 2.91 10.18
C VAL A 233 -14.59 4.36 10.45
N TRP A 234 -13.38 4.75 10.15
CA TRP A 234 -12.89 6.13 10.22
C TRP A 234 -12.36 6.55 8.85
N TYR A 235 -12.96 7.58 8.26
CA TYR A 235 -12.49 8.19 7.04
C TYR A 235 -11.73 9.47 7.31
N PHE A 236 -10.61 9.63 6.62
CA PHE A 236 -9.84 10.86 6.59
C PHE A 236 -10.22 11.70 5.39
N PRO A 237 -9.93 13.02 5.40
CA PRO A 237 -10.26 13.91 4.29
C PRO A 237 -9.73 13.37 2.96
N SER A 238 -10.56 13.39 1.94
CA SER A 238 -10.20 12.93 0.59
C SER A 238 -9.44 14.02 -0.18
N VAL A 239 -8.54 13.56 -1.05
CA VAL A 239 -7.80 14.43 -1.97
C VAL A 239 -8.18 14.06 -3.40
N ARG A 240 -8.48 15.06 -4.24
CA ARG A 240 -8.70 14.84 -5.67
C ARG A 240 -7.46 14.27 -6.33
N ASP A 241 -7.65 13.27 -7.17
CA ASP A 241 -6.57 12.68 -7.96
C ASP A 241 -6.40 13.50 -9.26
N PRO A 242 -5.28 14.22 -9.44
CA PRO A 242 -5.06 15.03 -10.63
C PRO A 242 -4.91 14.20 -11.91
N ALA A 243 -4.59 12.92 -11.81
CA ALA A 243 -4.39 12.02 -12.96
C ALA A 243 -5.70 11.60 -13.65
N ALA A 244 -6.86 11.80 -13.04
CA ALA A 244 -8.15 11.42 -13.61
C ALA A 244 -8.69 12.41 -14.65
N ALA A 245 -8.16 13.62 -14.70
CA ALA A 245 -8.62 14.68 -15.62
C ALA A 245 -8.01 14.57 -17.04
N THR A 246 -7.14 13.61 -17.31
CA THR A 246 -6.34 13.55 -18.54
C THR A 246 -6.43 12.25 -19.33
N ARG A 247 -7.50 11.43 -19.15
CA ARG A 247 -7.70 10.23 -19.98
C ARG A 247 -9.10 10.18 -20.52
#